data_b80e7b237feb90da00da9f5b1294b347
#
_entry.id   b80e7b237feb90da00da9f5b1294b347
#
_cell.length_a   1.000
_cell.length_b   1.000
_cell.length_c   1.000
_cell.angle_alpha   90.00
_cell.angle_beta   90.00
_cell.angle_gamma   90.00
#
_symmetry.space_group_name_H-M   'P 1'
#
loop_
_entity.id
_entity.type
_entity.pdbx_description
1 polymer ?
#
loop_
_entity_poly.entity_id
_entity_poly.type
_entity_poly.pdbx_seq_one_letter_code
_entity_poly.pdbx_strand_id
1 'polypeptide(L)'
;MTRFSGDFFDGITSRAHPVTATLADGQLRIEGDGIAFAVPLDGVDVAPPVGAARGVVHLPEARELHSADHAALAELARAMPSGHPERWARHLESRLVYALGALVISVLVTFTGLRWGIPALALLASYTLPAGVDQRIGEESLSVMEKFSLSPSTLSAVRQRGLADKLATQCRRQACPPHRLLFRDSRLFGANAMALPGGTVVVTDALVKQSQHDEQVLAVIAHELGHVQHRHSLRLALQSVGAGAILVAVTGDIGSVTDLAAGLPSLLLQSGYSRDMEREADAYALRWLIAACIPPRRFADILNRLDTSTPDAVGLLSSHPGTADRLQPFLAARPCP
;
A
#
# COMPACT_ATOMS: atom_id res chain seq x y z
N MET A 1 36.27 -13.55 -41.59
CA MET A 1 36.47 -14.87 -40.94
C MET A 1 37.10 -14.62 -39.60
N THR A 2 36.34 -14.80 -38.50
CA THR A 2 36.82 -14.55 -37.13
C THR A 2 37.22 -15.88 -36.55
N ARG A 3 38.48 -15.96 -36.09
CA ARG A 3 39.05 -17.20 -35.51
C ARG A 3 39.61 -16.86 -34.14
N PHE A 4 39.27 -17.68 -33.11
CA PHE A 4 39.73 -17.46 -31.74
C PHE A 4 39.93 -18.81 -31.03
N SER A 5 40.76 -18.84 -30.01
CA SER A 5 40.99 -20.00 -29.18
C SER A 5 40.14 -19.97 -27.91
N GLY A 6 39.82 -21.14 -27.39
CA GLY A 6 39.08 -21.32 -26.16
C GLY A 6 39.13 -22.72 -25.59
N ASP A 7 38.61 -22.85 -24.38
CA ASP A 7 38.44 -24.15 -23.70
C ASP A 7 36.98 -24.61 -23.88
N PHE A 8 36.82 -25.75 -24.52
CA PHE A 8 35.51 -26.37 -24.75
C PHE A 8 35.20 -27.38 -23.63
N PHE A 9 33.96 -27.35 -23.18
CA PHE A 9 33.38 -28.25 -22.20
C PHE A 9 32.22 -29.00 -22.84
N ASP A 10 32.20 -30.34 -22.67
CA ASP A 10 31.22 -31.23 -23.31
C ASP A 10 29.86 -31.29 -22.64
N GLY A 11 29.68 -30.60 -21.51
CA GLY A 11 28.46 -30.62 -20.69
C GLY A 11 28.28 -31.92 -19.84
N ILE A 12 29.21 -32.89 -19.95
CA ILE A 12 29.16 -34.15 -19.23
C ILE A 12 30.27 -34.22 -18.18
N THR A 13 31.45 -33.75 -18.56
CA THR A 13 32.63 -33.74 -17.69
C THR A 13 33.13 -32.33 -17.46
N SER A 14 33.86 -32.11 -16.37
CA SER A 14 34.53 -30.82 -16.09
C SER A 14 35.88 -30.67 -16.80
N ARG A 15 36.18 -31.52 -17.78
CA ARG A 15 37.46 -31.48 -18.52
C ARG A 15 37.41 -30.37 -19.56
N ALA A 16 38.41 -29.53 -19.54
CA ALA A 16 38.60 -28.48 -20.56
C ALA A 16 39.35 -29.07 -21.77
N HIS A 17 38.81 -28.89 -22.96
CA HIS A 17 39.45 -29.29 -24.22
C HIS A 17 39.88 -28.02 -24.96
N PRO A 18 41.21 -27.82 -25.18
CA PRO A 18 41.67 -26.64 -25.94
C PRO A 18 41.25 -26.78 -27.42
N VAL A 19 40.48 -25.81 -27.89
CA VAL A 19 39.95 -25.77 -29.25
C VAL A 19 40.14 -24.43 -29.93
N THR A 20 39.98 -24.42 -31.22
CA THR A 20 39.86 -23.19 -32.03
C THR A 20 38.44 -23.12 -32.58
N ALA A 21 37.79 -21.97 -32.36
CA ALA A 21 36.49 -21.67 -32.93
C ALA A 21 36.68 -20.75 -34.15
N THR A 22 35.97 -21.04 -35.23
CA THR A 22 36.00 -20.24 -36.46
C THR A 22 34.58 -19.94 -36.90
N LEU A 23 34.30 -18.62 -37.06
CA LEU A 23 33.03 -18.13 -37.58
C LEU A 23 33.10 -18.09 -39.12
N ALA A 24 32.34 -18.94 -39.79
CA ALA A 24 32.24 -18.99 -41.24
C ALA A 24 30.85 -19.47 -41.71
N ASP A 25 30.32 -18.94 -42.76
CA ASP A 25 29.09 -19.35 -43.46
C ASP A 25 27.86 -19.44 -42.53
N GLY A 26 27.75 -18.55 -41.56
CA GLY A 26 26.61 -18.55 -40.58
C GLY A 26 26.67 -19.66 -39.55
N GLN A 27 27.85 -20.31 -39.40
CA GLN A 27 28.07 -21.38 -38.41
C GLN A 27 29.31 -21.09 -37.58
N LEU A 28 29.32 -21.57 -36.35
CA LEU A 28 30.48 -21.63 -35.49
C LEU A 28 31.10 -23.04 -35.57
N ARG A 29 32.26 -23.11 -36.20
CA ARG A 29 33.06 -24.39 -36.31
C ARG A 29 34.01 -24.45 -35.12
N ILE A 30 34.05 -25.59 -34.45
CA ILE A 30 34.89 -25.84 -33.28
C ILE A 30 35.79 -27.04 -33.61
N GLU A 31 37.11 -26.83 -33.56
CA GLU A 31 38.09 -27.84 -33.93
C GLU A 31 39.26 -27.84 -32.93
N GLY A 32 39.71 -29.03 -32.50
CA GLY A 32 40.85 -29.20 -31.58
C GLY A 32 40.66 -30.35 -30.59
N ASP A 33 41.76 -30.90 -30.08
CA ASP A 33 41.76 -32.01 -29.09
C ASP A 33 40.87 -33.23 -29.47
N GLY A 34 40.87 -33.55 -30.79
CA GLY A 34 40.03 -34.65 -31.32
C GLY A 34 38.54 -34.29 -31.48
N ILE A 35 38.19 -33.05 -31.27
CA ILE A 35 36.83 -32.50 -31.41
C ILE A 35 36.73 -31.76 -32.75
N ALA A 36 35.69 -32.04 -33.54
CA ALA A 36 35.39 -31.30 -34.77
C ALA A 36 33.88 -31.34 -35.03
N PHE A 37 33.23 -30.20 -34.88
CA PHE A 37 31.81 -30.03 -35.22
C PHE A 37 31.50 -28.59 -35.56
N ALA A 38 30.32 -28.33 -36.14
CA ALA A 38 29.80 -27.01 -36.45
C ALA A 38 28.42 -26.85 -35.87
N VAL A 39 28.14 -25.66 -35.35
CA VAL A 39 26.84 -25.28 -34.77
C VAL A 39 26.28 -24.08 -35.52
N PRO A 40 25.02 -24.11 -35.99
CA PRO A 40 24.35 -22.97 -36.54
C PRO A 40 24.25 -21.83 -35.51
N LEU A 41 24.37 -20.60 -35.93
CA LEU A 41 24.38 -19.43 -35.02
C LEU A 41 23.06 -19.22 -34.28
N ASP A 42 21.95 -19.74 -34.74
CA ASP A 42 20.65 -19.71 -34.06
C ASP A 42 20.61 -20.58 -32.79
N GLY A 43 21.50 -21.57 -32.68
CA GLY A 43 21.67 -22.42 -31.49
C GLY A 43 22.79 -21.95 -30.54
N VAL A 44 23.39 -20.79 -30.78
CA VAL A 44 24.52 -20.26 -29.98
C VAL A 44 24.06 -19.08 -29.14
N ASP A 45 24.42 -19.03 -27.87
CA ASP A 45 24.26 -17.82 -27.03
C ASP A 45 25.61 -17.39 -26.43
N VAL A 46 25.89 -16.08 -26.46
CA VAL A 46 27.13 -15.51 -25.95
C VAL A 46 26.86 -14.72 -24.70
N ALA A 47 27.30 -15.23 -23.55
CA ALA A 47 27.24 -14.51 -22.29
C ALA A 47 28.34 -13.44 -22.27
N PRO A 48 28.00 -12.16 -22.03
CA PRO A 48 28.99 -11.09 -21.95
C PRO A 48 29.94 -11.33 -20.77
N PRO A 49 31.26 -11.08 -20.94
CA PRO A 49 32.21 -11.22 -19.86
C PRO A 49 31.95 -10.16 -18.78
N VAL A 50 32.03 -10.56 -17.52
CA VAL A 50 31.95 -9.63 -16.37
C VAL A 50 33.39 -9.25 -15.97
N GLY A 51 33.75 -7.98 -16.19
CA GLY A 51 35.09 -7.50 -15.91
C GLY A 51 36.19 -8.18 -16.74
N ALA A 52 37.20 -8.75 -16.11
CA ALA A 52 38.31 -9.49 -16.75
C ALA A 52 38.07 -11.01 -16.86
N ALA A 53 36.87 -11.49 -16.53
CA ALA A 53 36.54 -12.90 -16.62
C ALA A 53 36.49 -13.37 -18.08
N ARG A 54 36.73 -14.68 -18.32
CA ARG A 54 36.54 -15.27 -19.63
C ARG A 54 35.08 -15.19 -20.06
N GLY A 55 34.81 -14.85 -21.30
CA GLY A 55 33.46 -14.92 -21.87
C GLY A 55 33.07 -16.35 -22.14
N VAL A 56 31.77 -16.64 -21.99
CA VAL A 56 31.19 -17.97 -22.16
C VAL A 56 30.25 -17.95 -23.37
N VAL A 57 30.44 -18.95 -24.23
CA VAL A 57 29.55 -19.23 -25.37
C VAL A 57 28.79 -20.51 -25.03
N HIS A 58 27.49 -20.41 -24.83
CA HIS A 58 26.61 -21.56 -24.63
C HIS A 58 26.25 -22.17 -25.97
N LEU A 59 26.40 -23.45 -26.07
CA LEU A 59 26.14 -24.30 -27.26
C LEU A 59 25.00 -25.26 -26.96
N PRO A 60 24.35 -25.87 -27.97
CA PRO A 60 23.35 -26.89 -27.74
C PRO A 60 23.89 -28.09 -26.91
N GLU A 61 22.98 -28.78 -26.23
CA GLU A 61 23.28 -29.94 -25.39
C GLU A 61 24.15 -29.62 -24.15
N ALA A 62 23.93 -28.46 -23.54
CA ALA A 62 24.65 -27.97 -22.35
C ALA A 62 26.18 -27.89 -22.50
N ARG A 63 26.66 -27.75 -23.73
CA ARG A 63 28.09 -27.54 -24.03
C ARG A 63 28.46 -26.06 -23.86
N GLU A 64 29.71 -25.83 -23.52
CA GLU A 64 30.21 -24.43 -23.34
C GLU A 64 31.58 -24.27 -23.99
N LEU A 65 31.83 -23.05 -24.50
CA LEU A 65 33.14 -22.60 -24.95
C LEU A 65 33.56 -21.34 -24.19
N HIS A 66 34.63 -21.46 -23.44
CA HIS A 66 35.17 -20.35 -22.67
C HIS A 66 36.36 -19.70 -23.40
N SER A 67 36.33 -18.42 -23.64
CA SER A 67 37.42 -17.69 -24.31
C SER A 67 37.78 -16.40 -23.61
N ALA A 68 39.06 -16.04 -23.66
CA ALA A 68 39.57 -14.75 -23.21
C ALA A 68 39.59 -13.70 -24.33
N ASP A 69 39.27 -14.09 -25.59
CA ASP A 69 39.21 -13.16 -26.71
C ASP A 69 37.88 -12.42 -26.78
N HIS A 70 37.79 -11.37 -25.98
CA HIS A 70 36.59 -10.56 -25.88
C HIS A 70 36.20 -9.87 -27.22
N ALA A 71 37.21 -9.59 -28.06
CA ALA A 71 36.96 -8.95 -29.37
C ALA A 71 36.28 -9.91 -30.33
N ALA A 72 36.76 -11.16 -30.40
CA ALA A 72 36.14 -12.21 -31.22
C ALA A 72 34.76 -12.60 -30.69
N LEU A 73 34.57 -12.66 -29.39
CA LEU A 73 33.24 -12.94 -28.79
C LEU A 73 32.23 -11.82 -29.11
N ALA A 74 32.67 -10.54 -29.08
CA ALA A 74 31.82 -9.42 -29.46
C ALA A 74 31.44 -9.45 -30.97
N GLU A 75 32.34 -9.96 -31.82
CA GLU A 75 32.09 -10.15 -33.26
C GLU A 75 31.13 -11.31 -33.52
N LEU A 76 31.30 -12.44 -32.81
CA LEU A 76 30.36 -13.56 -32.79
C LEU A 76 28.96 -13.09 -32.35
N ALA A 77 28.86 -12.36 -31.26
CA ALA A 77 27.58 -11.83 -30.77
C ALA A 77 26.89 -10.89 -31.77
N ARG A 78 27.64 -10.12 -32.56
CA ARG A 78 27.09 -9.28 -33.64
C ARG A 78 26.61 -10.08 -34.85
N ALA A 79 27.24 -11.22 -35.14
CA ALA A 79 26.89 -12.06 -36.27
C ALA A 79 25.66 -12.95 -36.02
N MET A 80 25.22 -13.10 -34.77
CA MET A 80 24.07 -13.92 -34.42
C MET A 80 22.75 -13.28 -34.90
N PRO A 81 21.72 -14.07 -35.33
CA PRO A 81 20.45 -13.54 -35.79
C PRO A 81 19.77 -12.67 -34.74
N SER A 82 19.25 -11.50 -35.12
CA SER A 82 18.53 -10.58 -34.26
C SER A 82 17.12 -11.14 -33.94
N GLY A 83 16.88 -11.57 -32.75
CA GLY A 83 15.55 -12.11 -32.38
C GLY A 83 15.31 -12.36 -30.89
N HIS A 84 16.34 -12.27 -30.04
CA HIS A 84 16.14 -12.55 -28.61
C HIS A 84 15.84 -11.26 -27.83
N PRO A 85 14.67 -11.17 -27.13
CA PRO A 85 14.30 -10.02 -26.31
C PRO A 85 15.35 -9.71 -25.21
N GLU A 86 16.14 -10.72 -24.82
CA GLU A 86 17.22 -10.59 -23.85
C GLU A 86 18.38 -9.68 -24.30
N ARG A 87 18.59 -9.49 -25.63
CA ARG A 87 19.62 -8.56 -26.12
C ARG A 87 19.22 -7.11 -25.90
N TRP A 88 17.95 -6.80 -25.99
CA TRP A 88 17.43 -5.48 -25.73
C TRP A 88 17.60 -5.11 -24.25
N ALA A 89 17.28 -6.06 -23.35
CA ALA A 89 17.51 -5.92 -21.91
C ALA A 89 19.01 -5.74 -21.61
N ARG A 90 19.88 -6.58 -22.17
CA ARG A 90 21.35 -6.47 -22.00
C ARG A 90 21.94 -5.15 -22.53
N HIS A 91 21.42 -4.62 -23.63
CA HIS A 91 21.89 -3.31 -24.15
C HIS A 91 21.45 -2.15 -23.24
N LEU A 92 20.28 -2.25 -22.62
CA LEU A 92 19.80 -1.30 -21.62
C LEU A 92 20.62 -1.39 -20.31
N GLU A 93 20.93 -2.60 -19.85
CA GLU A 93 21.72 -2.85 -18.63
C GLU A 93 23.20 -2.42 -18.78
N SER A 94 23.79 -2.52 -19.97
CA SER A 94 25.20 -2.20 -20.20
C SER A 94 25.54 -0.71 -20.10
N ARG A 95 24.54 0.20 -20.08
CA ARG A 95 24.75 1.64 -19.91
C ARG A 95 24.12 2.12 -18.61
N LEU A 96 24.96 2.56 -17.68
CA LEU A 96 24.55 3.12 -16.39
C LEU A 96 23.42 4.14 -16.50
N VAL A 97 23.41 4.92 -17.58
CA VAL A 97 22.36 5.93 -17.87
C VAL A 97 20.98 5.31 -18.05
N TYR A 98 20.88 4.17 -18.75
CA TYR A 98 19.59 3.47 -18.93
C TYR A 98 19.14 2.76 -17.64
N ALA A 99 20.09 2.17 -16.88
CA ALA A 99 19.79 1.57 -15.59
C ALA A 99 19.28 2.62 -14.59
N LEU A 100 19.94 3.79 -14.53
CA LEU A 100 19.48 4.91 -13.71
C LEU A 100 18.12 5.45 -14.19
N GLY A 101 17.91 5.55 -15.50
CA GLY A 101 16.63 5.96 -16.08
C GLY A 101 15.50 4.98 -15.71
N ALA A 102 15.74 3.67 -15.82
CA ALA A 102 14.77 2.65 -15.42
C ALA A 102 14.46 2.69 -13.92
N LEU A 103 15.49 2.89 -13.07
CA LEU A 103 15.31 3.07 -11.62
C LEU A 103 14.43 4.29 -11.32
N VAL A 104 14.71 5.44 -11.93
CA VAL A 104 13.91 6.67 -11.74
C VAL A 104 12.47 6.45 -12.19
N ILE A 105 12.24 5.82 -13.34
CA ILE A 105 10.90 5.51 -13.83
C ILE A 105 10.19 4.56 -12.87
N SER A 106 10.85 3.49 -12.40
CA SER A 106 10.29 2.54 -11.44
C SER A 106 9.88 3.23 -10.13
N VAL A 107 10.74 4.07 -9.58
CA VAL A 107 10.45 4.86 -8.38
C VAL A 107 9.26 5.80 -8.62
N LEU A 108 9.22 6.49 -9.77
CA LEU A 108 8.15 7.41 -10.12
C LEU A 108 6.81 6.67 -10.30
N VAL A 109 6.79 5.53 -10.98
CA VAL A 109 5.59 4.69 -11.17
C VAL A 109 5.09 4.16 -9.83
N THR A 110 6.00 3.64 -8.99
CA THR A 110 5.65 3.16 -7.65
C THR A 110 5.10 4.29 -6.79
N PHE A 111 5.77 5.45 -6.76
CA PHE A 111 5.32 6.63 -6.02
C PHE A 111 3.94 7.11 -6.49
N THR A 112 3.74 7.22 -7.82
CA THR A 112 2.46 7.64 -8.41
C THR A 112 1.35 6.62 -8.11
N GLY A 113 1.65 5.33 -8.21
CA GLY A 113 0.73 4.24 -7.87
C GLY A 113 0.28 4.30 -6.42
N LEU A 114 1.24 4.43 -5.48
CA LEU A 114 0.94 4.54 -4.05
C LEU A 114 0.18 5.84 -3.71
N ARG A 115 0.56 6.97 -4.32
CA ARG A 115 0.03 8.29 -3.94
C ARG A 115 -1.34 8.60 -4.52
N TRP A 116 -1.64 8.09 -5.72
CA TRP A 116 -2.89 8.38 -6.43
C TRP A 116 -3.60 7.13 -6.95
N GLY A 117 -2.88 6.14 -7.47
CA GLY A 117 -3.46 4.95 -8.08
C GLY A 117 -4.22 4.10 -7.08
N ILE A 118 -3.58 3.68 -5.99
CA ILE A 118 -4.24 2.89 -4.93
C ILE A 118 -5.40 3.63 -4.29
N PRO A 119 -5.30 4.93 -3.90
CA PRO A 119 -6.43 5.66 -3.35
C PRO A 119 -7.62 5.76 -4.32
N ALA A 120 -7.36 5.98 -5.61
CA ALA A 120 -8.42 6.04 -6.63
C ALA A 120 -9.11 4.68 -6.82
N LEU A 121 -8.34 3.59 -6.89
CA LEU A 121 -8.89 2.24 -6.98
C LEU A 121 -9.66 1.85 -5.72
N ALA A 122 -9.15 2.18 -4.54
CA ALA A 122 -9.84 1.94 -3.27
C ALA A 122 -11.16 2.72 -3.18
N LEU A 123 -11.19 3.97 -3.66
CA LEU A 123 -12.41 4.76 -3.75
C LEU A 123 -13.43 4.06 -4.64
N LEU A 124 -13.06 3.70 -5.86
CA LEU A 124 -13.94 3.01 -6.80
C LEU A 124 -14.44 1.68 -6.23
N ALA A 125 -13.53 0.85 -5.72
CA ALA A 125 -13.85 -0.44 -5.12
C ALA A 125 -14.79 -0.30 -3.90
N SER A 126 -14.59 0.74 -3.09
CA SER A 126 -15.44 0.95 -1.91
C SER A 126 -16.92 1.12 -2.24
N TYR A 127 -17.26 1.67 -3.39
CA TYR A 127 -18.66 1.82 -3.83
C TYR A 127 -19.21 0.61 -4.57
N THR A 128 -18.36 -0.27 -5.09
CA THR A 128 -18.78 -1.47 -5.82
C THR A 128 -18.89 -2.71 -4.93
N LEU A 129 -18.18 -2.71 -3.79
CA LEU A 129 -18.24 -3.84 -2.85
C LEU A 129 -19.59 -3.95 -2.15
N PRO A 130 -20.14 -5.19 -2.04
CA PRO A 130 -21.36 -5.43 -1.29
C PRO A 130 -21.25 -4.99 0.17
N ALA A 131 -22.35 -4.48 0.74
CA ALA A 131 -22.40 -4.04 2.14
C ALA A 131 -22.00 -5.15 3.15
N GLY A 132 -22.24 -6.42 2.81
CA GLY A 132 -21.83 -7.55 3.67
C GLY A 132 -20.33 -7.71 3.83
N VAL A 133 -19.52 -7.28 2.86
CA VAL A 133 -18.03 -7.28 2.97
C VAL A 133 -17.59 -6.21 3.95
N ASP A 134 -18.13 -5.01 3.83
CA ASP A 134 -17.86 -3.87 4.71
C ASP A 134 -18.19 -4.22 6.17
N GLN A 135 -19.35 -4.83 6.41
CA GLN A 135 -19.79 -5.27 7.74
C GLN A 135 -18.83 -6.31 8.35
N ARG A 136 -18.41 -7.33 7.58
CA ARG A 136 -17.50 -8.37 8.08
C ARG A 136 -16.15 -7.78 8.47
N ILE A 137 -15.57 -6.91 7.66
CA ILE A 137 -14.31 -6.22 7.97
C ILE A 137 -14.45 -5.41 9.27
N GLY A 138 -15.58 -4.72 9.45
CA GLY A 138 -15.85 -3.96 10.66
C GLY A 138 -16.04 -4.81 11.90
N GLU A 139 -16.74 -5.94 11.80
CA GLU A 139 -16.95 -6.89 12.92
C GLU A 139 -15.62 -7.54 13.34
N GLU A 140 -14.80 -7.96 12.38
CA GLU A 140 -13.47 -8.51 12.68
C GLU A 140 -12.57 -7.44 13.30
N SER A 141 -12.57 -6.22 12.78
CA SER A 141 -11.81 -5.10 13.35
C SER A 141 -12.24 -4.81 14.80
N LEU A 142 -13.56 -4.76 15.06
CA LEU A 142 -14.09 -4.57 16.40
C LEU A 142 -13.66 -5.70 17.34
N SER A 143 -13.76 -6.96 16.90
CA SER A 143 -13.38 -8.14 17.68
C SER A 143 -11.90 -8.09 18.10
N VAL A 144 -11.01 -7.72 17.18
CA VAL A 144 -9.59 -7.55 17.47
C VAL A 144 -9.38 -6.41 18.48
N MET A 145 -10.05 -5.27 18.28
CA MET A 145 -9.95 -4.14 19.21
C MET A 145 -10.47 -4.49 20.60
N GLU A 146 -11.59 -5.21 20.73
CA GLU A 146 -12.14 -5.67 22.01
C GLU A 146 -11.22 -6.66 22.71
N LYS A 147 -10.45 -7.43 21.95
CA LYS A 147 -9.47 -8.38 22.52
C LYS A 147 -8.23 -7.69 23.11
N PHE A 148 -7.77 -6.58 22.49
CA PHE A 148 -6.47 -5.99 22.82
C PHE A 148 -6.52 -4.57 23.40
N SER A 149 -7.56 -3.81 23.11
CA SER A 149 -7.54 -2.35 23.31
C SER A 149 -8.82 -1.76 23.91
N LEU A 150 -9.96 -2.42 23.72
CA LEU A 150 -11.26 -1.95 24.22
C LEU A 150 -11.78 -2.86 25.32
N SER A 151 -12.42 -2.26 26.30
CA SER A 151 -13.10 -2.94 27.39
C SER A 151 -14.58 -2.52 27.43
N PRO A 152 -15.46 -3.28 28.09
CA PRO A 152 -16.84 -2.86 28.30
C PRO A 152 -16.90 -1.46 28.93
N SER A 153 -17.86 -0.65 28.46
CA SER A 153 -18.04 0.72 28.97
C SER A 153 -18.36 0.73 30.47
N THR A 154 -17.75 1.67 31.16
CA THR A 154 -18.01 1.98 32.57
C THR A 154 -19.09 3.06 32.76
N LEU A 155 -19.59 3.65 31.70
CA LEU A 155 -20.72 4.60 31.73
C LEU A 155 -22.00 3.87 32.15
N SER A 156 -22.83 4.54 32.95
CA SER A 156 -24.14 3.98 33.30
C SER A 156 -24.99 3.75 32.04
N ALA A 157 -25.81 2.68 32.08
CA ALA A 157 -26.72 2.38 30.95
C ALA A 157 -27.70 3.55 30.65
N VAL A 158 -28.05 4.35 31.64
CA VAL A 158 -28.86 5.56 31.47
C VAL A 158 -28.10 6.61 30.65
N ARG A 159 -26.81 6.80 30.92
CA ARG A 159 -25.95 7.75 30.20
C ARG A 159 -25.77 7.34 28.73
N GLN A 160 -25.47 6.05 28.50
CA GLN A 160 -25.31 5.53 27.15
C GLN A 160 -26.60 5.66 26.34
N ARG A 161 -27.73 5.26 26.89
CA ARG A 161 -29.05 5.41 26.26
C ARG A 161 -29.40 6.85 25.98
N GLY A 162 -29.15 7.76 26.94
CA GLY A 162 -29.45 9.19 26.77
C GLY A 162 -28.72 9.81 25.58
N LEU A 163 -27.45 9.46 25.34
CA LEU A 163 -26.69 9.90 24.17
C LEU A 163 -27.20 9.25 22.88
N ALA A 164 -27.47 7.94 22.92
CA ALA A 164 -28.00 7.22 21.76
C ALA A 164 -29.37 7.75 21.34
N ASP A 165 -30.27 8.04 22.28
CA ASP A 165 -31.60 8.57 22.00
C ASP A 165 -31.55 9.99 21.42
N LYS A 166 -30.62 10.82 21.89
CA LYS A 166 -30.37 12.15 21.31
C LYS A 166 -29.91 12.04 19.87
N LEU A 167 -28.93 11.15 19.57
CA LEU A 167 -28.47 10.88 18.21
C LEU A 167 -29.62 10.38 17.36
N ALA A 168 -30.33 9.34 17.81
CA ALA A 168 -31.46 8.76 17.08
C ALA A 168 -32.57 9.79 16.80
N THR A 169 -32.81 10.72 17.71
CA THR A 169 -33.78 11.79 17.51
C THR A 169 -33.36 12.72 16.37
N GLN A 170 -32.07 13.07 16.29
CA GLN A 170 -31.56 13.88 15.18
C GLN A 170 -31.57 13.11 13.87
N CYS A 171 -31.19 11.83 13.89
CA CYS A 171 -31.22 10.97 12.69
C CYS A 171 -32.64 10.66 12.16
N ARG A 172 -33.67 10.83 12.96
CA ARG A 172 -35.07 10.80 12.47
C ARG A 172 -35.48 12.09 11.74
N ARG A 173 -34.85 13.20 12.06
CA ARG A 173 -35.14 14.52 11.44
C ARG A 173 -34.33 14.79 10.19
N GLN A 174 -33.17 14.16 10.08
CA GLN A 174 -32.27 14.31 8.96
C GLN A 174 -31.63 12.97 8.60
N ALA A 175 -31.23 12.80 7.34
CA ALA A 175 -30.64 11.53 6.89
C ALA A 175 -29.29 11.29 7.58
N CYS A 176 -29.18 10.15 8.26
CA CYS A 176 -27.92 9.60 8.74
C CYS A 176 -27.57 8.33 7.94
N PRO A 177 -26.29 8.02 7.71
CA PRO A 177 -25.92 6.72 7.19
C PRO A 177 -26.34 5.62 8.17
N PRO A 178 -26.56 4.38 7.69
CA PRO A 178 -26.75 3.22 8.57
C PRO A 178 -25.56 3.10 9.53
N HIS A 179 -25.85 3.08 10.84
CA HIS A 179 -24.81 3.03 11.85
C HIS A 179 -25.21 2.26 13.10
N ARG A 180 -24.21 1.80 13.86
CA ARG A 180 -24.35 1.21 15.18
C ARG A 180 -23.45 1.95 16.16
N LEU A 181 -24.02 2.61 17.15
CA LEU A 181 -23.26 3.32 18.19
C LEU A 181 -22.89 2.38 19.33
N LEU A 182 -21.63 2.33 19.70
CA LEU A 182 -21.09 1.57 20.81
C LEU A 182 -20.29 2.44 21.76
N PHE A 183 -20.44 2.24 23.07
CA PHE A 183 -19.60 2.85 24.08
C PHE A 183 -18.62 1.82 24.63
N ARG A 184 -17.34 2.17 24.74
CA ARG A 184 -16.27 1.31 25.23
C ARG A 184 -15.31 2.10 26.12
N ASP A 185 -14.73 1.44 27.10
CA ASP A 185 -13.59 2.01 27.81
C ASP A 185 -12.29 1.63 27.12
N SER A 186 -11.31 2.52 27.14
CA SER A 186 -9.97 2.25 26.60
C SER A 186 -8.93 3.14 27.25
N ARG A 187 -7.88 2.50 27.77
CA ARG A 187 -6.69 3.23 28.23
C ARG A 187 -5.77 3.61 27.08
N LEU A 188 -5.75 2.81 26.03
CA LEU A 188 -4.86 3.02 24.86
C LEU A 188 -5.32 4.22 24.04
N PHE A 189 -6.63 4.32 23.79
CA PHE A 189 -7.17 5.36 22.91
C PHE A 189 -7.58 6.65 23.63
N GLY A 190 -7.54 6.66 24.97
CA GLY A 190 -7.93 7.85 25.74
C GLY A 190 -9.31 8.39 25.31
N ALA A 191 -9.44 9.70 25.23
CA ALA A 191 -10.66 10.37 24.74
C ALA A 191 -10.69 10.33 23.21
N ASN A 192 -11.50 9.43 22.64
CA ASN A 192 -11.56 9.16 21.20
C ASN A 192 -12.96 8.71 20.76
N ALA A 193 -13.20 8.83 19.45
CA ALA A 193 -14.25 8.14 18.73
C ALA A 193 -13.69 7.61 17.41
N MET A 194 -14.29 6.57 16.85
CA MET A 194 -13.82 5.98 15.62
C MET A 194 -14.94 5.29 14.84
N ALA A 195 -14.97 5.52 13.54
CA ALA A 195 -15.85 4.83 12.61
C ALA A 195 -15.14 3.60 12.06
N LEU A 196 -15.73 2.41 12.23
CA LEU A 196 -15.27 1.16 11.64
C LEU A 196 -16.01 0.90 10.30
N PRO A 197 -15.43 0.07 9.42
CA PRO A 197 -16.16 -0.40 8.26
C PRO A 197 -17.52 -0.98 8.65
N GLY A 198 -18.51 -0.90 7.76
CA GLY A 198 -19.87 -1.38 8.05
C GLY A 198 -20.70 -0.50 8.98
N GLY A 199 -20.18 0.70 9.36
CA GLY A 199 -20.97 1.72 10.06
C GLY A 199 -20.97 1.61 11.59
N THR A 200 -20.12 0.78 12.20
CA THR A 200 -19.99 0.80 13.67
C THR A 200 -19.19 2.02 14.09
N VAL A 201 -19.77 2.86 14.96
CA VAL A 201 -19.13 4.02 15.59
C VAL A 201 -18.86 3.67 17.04
N VAL A 202 -17.60 3.62 17.45
CA VAL A 202 -17.16 3.39 18.81
C VAL A 202 -16.82 4.72 19.46
N VAL A 203 -17.39 5.00 20.62
CA VAL A 203 -17.11 6.20 21.42
C VAL A 203 -16.51 5.77 22.76
N THR A 204 -15.36 6.33 23.11
CA THR A 204 -14.70 5.98 24.39
C THR A 204 -15.36 6.69 25.56
N ASP A 205 -15.35 6.01 26.72
CA ASP A 205 -15.84 6.58 27.97
C ASP A 205 -15.10 7.87 28.33
N ALA A 206 -13.80 7.94 28.02
CA ALA A 206 -12.98 9.11 28.31
C ALA A 206 -13.45 10.34 27.50
N LEU A 207 -13.87 10.19 26.22
CA LEU A 207 -14.44 11.27 25.45
C LEU A 207 -15.71 11.80 26.10
N VAL A 208 -16.60 10.91 26.52
CA VAL A 208 -17.86 11.31 27.18
C VAL A 208 -17.60 12.00 28.52
N LYS A 209 -16.64 11.51 29.31
CA LYS A 209 -16.25 12.09 30.61
C LYS A 209 -15.57 13.45 30.49
N GLN A 210 -14.78 13.66 29.44
CA GLN A 210 -14.10 14.94 29.17
C GLN A 210 -14.99 15.97 28.50
N SER A 211 -16.10 15.56 27.91
CA SER A 211 -17.08 16.47 27.31
C SER A 211 -17.89 17.20 28.39
N GLN A 212 -18.03 18.51 28.25
CA GLN A 212 -18.83 19.35 29.16
C GLN A 212 -20.32 19.32 28.83
N HIS A 213 -20.64 19.07 27.56
CA HIS A 213 -22.00 19.06 27.03
C HIS A 213 -22.20 17.84 26.11
N ASP A 214 -23.38 17.28 26.10
CA ASP A 214 -23.73 16.17 25.18
C ASP A 214 -23.58 16.57 23.73
N GLU A 215 -23.78 17.84 23.42
CA GLU A 215 -23.59 18.41 22.07
C GLU A 215 -22.16 18.25 21.54
N GLN A 216 -21.16 18.23 22.45
CA GLN A 216 -19.77 17.98 22.07
C GLN A 216 -19.57 16.53 21.63
N VAL A 217 -20.16 15.58 22.37
CA VAL A 217 -20.13 14.15 22.02
C VAL A 217 -20.86 13.93 20.69
N LEU A 218 -22.04 14.55 20.51
CA LEU A 218 -22.82 14.48 19.27
C LEU A 218 -22.07 15.10 18.08
N ALA A 219 -21.30 16.17 18.31
CA ALA A 219 -20.50 16.79 17.26
C ALA A 219 -19.38 15.86 16.77
N VAL A 220 -18.70 15.17 17.68
CA VAL A 220 -17.70 14.15 17.33
C VAL A 220 -18.38 12.97 16.62
N ILE A 221 -19.51 12.47 17.13
CA ILE A 221 -20.27 11.40 16.46
C ILE A 221 -20.69 11.82 15.06
N ALA A 222 -21.11 13.07 14.85
CA ALA A 222 -21.46 13.56 13.52
C ALA A 222 -20.28 13.55 12.56
N HIS A 223 -19.08 13.84 13.04
CA HIS A 223 -17.84 13.70 12.26
C HIS A 223 -17.57 12.23 11.90
N GLU A 224 -17.72 11.31 12.86
CA GLU A 224 -17.60 9.87 12.62
C GLU A 224 -18.64 9.36 11.60
N LEU A 225 -19.87 9.88 11.67
CA LEU A 225 -20.90 9.56 10.67
C LEU A 225 -20.50 10.08 9.27
N GLY A 226 -19.74 11.14 9.16
CA GLY A 226 -19.12 11.59 7.92
C GLY A 226 -18.15 10.55 7.36
N HIS A 227 -17.31 9.95 8.20
CA HIS A 227 -16.44 8.83 7.80
C HIS A 227 -17.24 7.60 7.37
N VAL A 228 -18.33 7.28 8.06
CA VAL A 228 -19.25 6.20 7.65
C VAL A 228 -19.90 6.51 6.30
N GLN A 229 -20.42 7.72 6.10
CA GLN A 229 -21.09 8.15 4.87
C GLN A 229 -20.18 8.01 3.64
N HIS A 230 -18.91 8.34 3.78
CA HIS A 230 -17.92 8.31 2.71
C HIS A 230 -17.10 7.00 2.69
N ARG A 231 -17.46 6.03 3.54
CA ARG A 231 -16.80 4.71 3.66
C ARG A 231 -15.27 4.80 3.86
N HIS A 232 -14.81 5.83 4.59
CA HIS A 232 -13.38 6.14 4.70
C HIS A 232 -12.58 4.98 5.30
N SER A 233 -13.10 4.31 6.33
CA SER A 233 -12.44 3.16 6.97
C SER A 233 -12.29 1.98 6.02
N LEU A 234 -13.29 1.71 5.16
CA LEU A 234 -13.17 0.70 4.11
C LEU A 234 -12.13 1.10 3.05
N ARG A 235 -12.12 2.39 2.64
CA ARG A 235 -11.13 2.92 1.70
C ARG A 235 -9.70 2.75 2.25
N LEU A 236 -9.47 3.02 3.53
CA LEU A 236 -8.17 2.79 4.18
C LEU A 236 -7.79 1.31 4.20
N ALA A 237 -8.73 0.41 4.54
CA ALA A 237 -8.48 -1.03 4.50
C ALA A 237 -8.07 -1.50 3.09
N LEU A 238 -8.78 -1.05 2.06
CA LEU A 238 -8.47 -1.37 0.66
C LEU A 238 -7.12 -0.77 0.21
N GLN A 239 -6.77 0.44 0.65
CA GLN A 239 -5.48 1.05 0.37
C GLN A 239 -4.34 0.25 1.00
N SER A 240 -4.50 -0.23 2.22
CA SER A 240 -3.51 -1.06 2.91
C SER A 240 -3.28 -2.39 2.19
N VAL A 241 -4.36 -3.05 1.75
CA VAL A 241 -4.27 -4.27 0.92
C VAL A 241 -3.57 -4.00 -0.41
N GLY A 242 -3.92 -2.90 -1.09
CA GLY A 242 -3.29 -2.50 -2.35
C GLY A 242 -1.79 -2.19 -2.19
N ALA A 243 -1.40 -1.50 -1.12
CA ALA A 243 0.01 -1.25 -0.80
C ALA A 243 0.77 -2.54 -0.52
N GLY A 244 0.16 -3.49 0.21
CA GLY A 244 0.71 -4.82 0.44
C GLY A 244 0.94 -5.61 -0.84
N ALA A 245 -0.02 -5.56 -1.77
CA ALA A 245 0.11 -6.23 -3.06
C ALA A 245 1.29 -5.67 -3.89
N ILE A 246 1.51 -4.35 -3.88
CA ILE A 246 2.68 -3.74 -4.52
C ILE A 246 3.97 -4.20 -3.82
N LEU A 247 4.00 -4.22 -2.50
CA LEU A 247 5.18 -4.68 -1.76
C LEU A 247 5.58 -6.09 -2.17
N VAL A 248 4.60 -7.02 -2.23
CA VAL A 248 4.85 -8.40 -2.70
C VAL A 248 5.34 -8.43 -4.14
N ALA A 249 4.74 -7.65 -5.03
CA ALA A 249 5.17 -7.60 -6.42
C ALA A 249 6.63 -7.13 -6.58
N VAL A 250 7.10 -6.28 -5.67
CA VAL A 250 8.49 -5.76 -5.69
C VAL A 250 9.46 -6.68 -4.96
N THR A 251 9.07 -7.27 -3.83
CA THR A 251 9.96 -8.07 -2.98
C THR A 251 9.88 -9.57 -3.24
N GLY A 252 8.79 -10.04 -3.86
CA GLY A 252 8.50 -11.47 -4.02
C GLY A 252 8.08 -12.17 -2.72
N ASP A 253 7.96 -11.43 -1.60
CA ASP A 253 7.65 -12.00 -0.28
C ASP A 253 6.15 -11.99 0.01
N ILE A 254 5.52 -13.16 -0.14
CA ILE A 254 4.09 -13.38 0.15
C ILE A 254 3.81 -13.34 1.67
N GLY A 255 4.81 -13.60 2.53
CA GLY A 255 4.68 -13.54 3.98
C GLY A 255 4.25 -12.15 4.45
N SER A 256 4.77 -11.11 3.82
CA SER A 256 4.42 -9.71 4.13
C SER A 256 2.93 -9.39 3.97
N VAL A 257 2.18 -10.07 3.08
CA VAL A 257 0.72 -9.84 2.92
C VAL A 257 -0.07 -10.43 4.08
N THR A 258 0.34 -11.61 4.54
CA THR A 258 -0.31 -12.27 5.68
C THR A 258 -0.13 -11.44 6.94
N ASP A 259 1.06 -10.88 7.15
CA ASP A 259 1.37 -9.99 8.26
C ASP A 259 0.62 -8.64 8.14
N LEU A 260 0.52 -8.08 6.93
CA LEU A 260 -0.27 -6.87 6.68
C LEU A 260 -1.77 -7.12 6.92
N ALA A 261 -2.31 -8.25 6.48
CA ALA A 261 -3.71 -8.59 6.70
C ALA A 261 -4.01 -8.80 8.19
N ALA A 262 -3.11 -9.44 8.92
CA ALA A 262 -3.20 -9.57 10.38
C ALA A 262 -3.05 -8.22 11.11
N GLY A 263 -2.26 -7.31 10.55
CA GLY A 263 -2.04 -5.95 11.06
C GLY A 263 -3.09 -4.92 10.66
N LEU A 264 -4.03 -5.24 9.74
CA LEU A 264 -5.06 -4.31 9.26
C LEU A 264 -5.82 -3.57 10.37
N PRO A 265 -6.30 -4.23 11.44
CA PRO A 265 -6.98 -3.53 12.53
C PRO A 265 -6.07 -2.49 13.21
N SER A 266 -4.80 -2.83 13.42
CA SER A 266 -3.82 -1.90 14.01
C SER A 266 -3.45 -0.76 13.07
N LEU A 267 -3.39 -1.01 11.77
CA LEU A 267 -3.14 0.00 10.75
C LEU A 267 -4.31 0.98 10.64
N LEU A 268 -5.56 0.53 10.69
CA LEU A 268 -6.74 1.39 10.69
C LEU A 268 -6.76 2.34 11.89
N LEU A 269 -6.16 1.92 13.01
CA LEU A 269 -6.07 2.70 14.24
C LEU A 269 -4.89 3.70 14.24
N GLN A 270 -3.80 3.36 13.56
CA GLN A 270 -2.57 4.17 13.55
C GLN A 270 -2.44 5.06 12.32
N SER A 271 -3.08 4.69 11.20
CA SER A 271 -3.10 5.52 10.00
C SER A 271 -4.20 6.56 10.17
N GLY A 272 -3.84 7.79 10.46
CA GLY A 272 -4.78 8.92 10.38
C GLY A 272 -5.41 9.02 8.99
N TYR A 273 -6.63 9.49 8.94
CA TYR A 273 -7.30 9.77 7.68
C TYR A 273 -6.55 10.84 6.87
N SER A 274 -6.64 10.75 5.54
CA SER A 274 -6.06 11.80 4.70
C SER A 274 -6.77 13.14 4.92
N ARG A 275 -6.08 14.26 4.64
CA ARG A 275 -6.67 15.60 4.76
C ARG A 275 -7.95 15.76 3.93
N ASP A 276 -8.08 15.05 2.82
CA ASP A 276 -9.29 15.09 1.99
C ASP A 276 -10.43 14.33 2.67
N MET A 277 -10.18 13.16 3.23
CA MET A 277 -11.16 12.40 4.01
C MET A 277 -11.64 13.19 5.23
N GLU A 278 -10.72 13.86 5.92
CA GLU A 278 -11.07 14.74 7.05
C GLU A 278 -11.97 15.90 6.62
N ARG A 279 -11.67 16.54 5.49
CA ARG A 279 -12.51 17.62 4.94
C ARG A 279 -13.91 17.13 4.55
N GLU A 280 -14.02 15.93 3.99
CA GLU A 280 -15.31 15.31 3.67
C GLU A 280 -16.12 15.03 4.95
N ALA A 281 -15.50 14.49 6.00
CA ALA A 281 -16.13 14.23 7.29
C ALA A 281 -16.51 15.53 8.01
N ASP A 282 -15.65 16.54 8.03
CA ASP A 282 -15.92 17.87 8.59
C ASP A 282 -17.09 18.54 7.89
N ALA A 283 -17.14 18.49 6.56
CA ALA A 283 -18.24 19.06 5.79
C ALA A 283 -19.57 18.36 6.09
N TYR A 284 -19.56 17.04 6.29
CA TYR A 284 -20.74 16.30 6.74
C TYR A 284 -21.16 16.73 8.15
N ALA A 285 -20.22 16.73 9.11
CA ALA A 285 -20.48 17.12 10.49
C ALA A 285 -21.04 18.53 10.60
N LEU A 286 -20.47 19.49 9.88
CA LEU A 286 -20.91 20.88 9.88
C LEU A 286 -22.36 21.01 9.41
N ARG A 287 -22.71 20.38 8.28
CA ARG A 287 -24.09 20.37 7.77
C ARG A 287 -25.05 19.71 8.76
N TRP A 288 -24.62 18.57 9.33
CA TRP A 288 -25.43 17.83 10.31
C TRP A 288 -25.71 18.66 11.58
N LEU A 289 -24.67 19.33 12.13
CA LEU A 289 -24.79 20.17 13.31
C LEU A 289 -25.75 21.38 13.08
N ILE A 290 -25.60 22.05 11.92
CA ILE A 290 -26.48 23.14 11.56
C ILE A 290 -27.94 22.66 11.47
N ALA A 291 -28.20 21.56 10.78
CA ALA A 291 -29.55 20.99 10.63
C ALA A 291 -30.13 20.47 11.97
N ALA A 292 -29.26 20.02 12.88
CA ALA A 292 -29.65 19.59 14.24
C ALA A 292 -29.87 20.75 15.20
N CYS A 293 -29.65 22.00 14.79
CA CYS A 293 -29.62 23.19 15.66
C CYS A 293 -28.63 23.09 16.82
N ILE A 294 -27.55 22.33 16.62
CA ILE A 294 -26.45 22.23 17.57
C ILE A 294 -25.37 23.24 17.14
N PRO A 295 -24.89 24.11 18.05
CA PRO A 295 -23.83 25.07 17.70
C PRO A 295 -22.59 24.36 17.13
N PRO A 296 -22.17 24.62 15.88
CA PRO A 296 -21.02 23.92 15.27
C PRO A 296 -19.72 24.12 16.05
N ARG A 297 -19.55 25.25 16.74
CA ARG A 297 -18.42 25.50 17.63
C ARG A 297 -18.19 24.40 18.69
N ARG A 298 -19.21 23.61 19.02
CA ARG A 298 -19.10 22.48 19.97
C ARG A 298 -18.04 21.45 19.55
N PHE A 299 -17.89 21.26 18.22
CA PHE A 299 -16.82 20.41 17.67
C PHE A 299 -15.43 21.04 17.93
N ALA A 300 -15.26 22.32 17.65
CA ALA A 300 -14.00 23.02 17.94
C ALA A 300 -13.68 23.06 19.43
N ASP A 301 -14.70 23.31 20.27
CA ASP A 301 -14.54 23.39 21.73
C ASP A 301 -14.01 22.05 22.31
N ILE A 302 -14.50 20.91 21.85
CA ILE A 302 -14.02 19.60 22.35
C ILE A 302 -12.63 19.29 21.82
N LEU A 303 -12.33 19.52 20.54
CA LEU A 303 -11.01 19.28 19.97
C LEU A 303 -9.93 20.11 20.67
N ASN A 304 -10.16 21.41 20.88
CA ASN A 304 -9.23 22.29 21.60
C ASN A 304 -9.02 21.83 23.04
N ARG A 305 -10.03 21.27 23.70
CA ARG A 305 -9.89 20.73 25.05
C ARG A 305 -9.03 19.48 25.09
N LEU A 306 -9.22 18.57 24.13
CA LEU A 306 -8.47 17.33 24.03
C LEU A 306 -6.99 17.57 23.72
N ASP A 307 -6.68 18.61 22.93
CA ASP A 307 -5.32 19.02 22.61
C ASP A 307 -4.51 19.42 23.86
N THR A 308 -5.18 20.05 24.82
CA THR A 308 -4.52 20.53 26.06
C THR A 308 -4.42 19.47 27.15
N SER A 309 -5.16 18.36 27.09
CA SER A 309 -5.36 17.47 28.21
C SER A 309 -4.57 16.16 28.20
N THR A 310 -4.02 15.71 27.04
CA THR A 310 -3.34 14.40 26.93
C THR A 310 -2.22 14.41 25.89
N PRO A 311 -0.98 14.80 26.24
CA PRO A 311 0.16 14.79 25.31
C PRO A 311 0.57 13.40 24.81
N ASP A 312 0.28 12.33 25.57
CA ASP A 312 0.87 10.99 25.36
C ASP A 312 -0.14 9.89 24.94
N ALA A 313 -1.43 10.19 24.80
CA ALA A 313 -2.41 9.18 24.38
C ALA A 313 -2.68 9.23 22.87
N VAL A 314 -2.88 8.05 22.25
CA VAL A 314 -3.41 7.93 20.89
C VAL A 314 -4.89 8.35 20.89
N GLY A 315 -5.12 9.65 21.16
CA GLY A 315 -6.47 10.22 21.24
C GLY A 315 -7.04 10.64 19.89
N LEU A 316 -8.22 11.28 19.92
CA LEU A 316 -8.95 11.76 18.75
C LEU A 316 -8.07 12.58 17.79
N LEU A 317 -7.17 13.41 18.34
CA LEU A 317 -6.29 14.27 17.53
C LEU A 317 -5.18 13.52 16.80
N SER A 318 -4.78 12.33 17.27
CA SER A 318 -3.78 11.52 16.56
C SER A 318 -4.36 10.76 15.37
N SER A 319 -5.62 10.32 15.46
CA SER A 319 -6.37 9.72 14.35
C SER A 319 -6.97 10.77 13.39
N HIS A 320 -7.31 11.97 13.93
CA HIS A 320 -7.93 13.09 13.21
C HIS A 320 -7.14 14.37 13.45
N PRO A 321 -5.99 14.59 12.79
CA PRO A 321 -5.16 15.76 13.06
C PRO A 321 -5.94 17.07 12.95
N GLY A 322 -6.08 17.75 14.09
CA GLY A 322 -6.71 19.06 14.18
C GLY A 322 -5.77 20.12 13.60
N THR A 323 -6.17 20.79 12.54
CA THR A 323 -5.51 21.99 12.08
C THR A 323 -6.42 23.19 12.34
N ALA A 324 -5.83 24.35 12.67
CA ALA A 324 -6.62 25.57 12.86
C ALA A 324 -7.55 25.85 11.67
N ASP A 325 -7.08 25.55 10.46
CA ASP A 325 -7.86 25.72 9.22
C ASP A 325 -9.11 24.86 9.18
N ARG A 326 -9.08 23.64 9.73
CA ARG A 326 -10.23 22.73 9.79
C ARG A 326 -11.33 23.26 10.73
N LEU A 327 -10.94 23.92 11.80
CA LEU A 327 -11.87 24.42 12.81
C LEU A 327 -12.55 25.73 12.42
N GLN A 328 -11.96 26.52 11.52
CA GLN A 328 -12.52 27.81 11.10
C GLN A 328 -13.97 27.75 10.62
N PRO A 329 -14.39 26.81 9.76
CA PRO A 329 -15.80 26.68 9.34
C PRO A 329 -16.76 26.46 10.51
N PHE A 330 -16.35 25.66 11.52
CA PHE A 330 -17.17 25.39 12.70
C PHE A 330 -17.29 26.59 13.64
N LEU A 331 -16.24 27.42 13.72
CA LEU A 331 -16.25 28.67 14.53
C LEU A 331 -17.05 29.76 13.86
N ALA A 332 -17.04 29.85 12.54
CA ALA A 332 -17.72 30.87 11.76
C ALA A 332 -19.22 30.57 11.56
N ALA A 333 -19.61 29.31 11.55
CA ALA A 333 -20.98 28.89 11.30
C ALA A 333 -21.91 29.19 12.48
N ARG A 334 -23.14 29.59 12.14
CA ARG A 334 -24.23 29.81 13.13
C ARG A 334 -25.10 28.57 13.17
N PRO A 335 -25.63 28.17 14.35
CA PRO A 335 -26.70 27.20 14.39
C PRO A 335 -27.94 27.75 13.65
N CYS A 336 -28.94 26.89 13.47
CA CYS A 336 -30.21 27.32 12.87
C CYS A 336 -30.75 28.60 13.54
N PRO A 337 -31.45 29.48 12.79
CA PRO A 337 -32.05 30.69 13.31
C PRO A 337 -33.12 30.42 14.36
#